data_45f206c93f5a1feeaf17a2d8747ba6f1
#
_entry.id   45f206c93f5a1feeaf17a2d8747ba6f1
#
_cell.length_a   1.000
_cell.length_b   1.000
_cell.length_c   1.000
_cell.angle_alpha   90.00
_cell.angle_beta   90.00
_cell.angle_gamma   90.00
#
_symmetry.space_group_name_H-M   'P 1'
#
loop_
_entity.id
_entity.type
_entity.pdbx_description
1 polymer ?
#
loop_
_entity_poly.entity_id
_entity_poly.type
_entity_poly.pdbx_seq_one_letter_code
_entity_poly.pdbx_strand_id
1 'polypeptide(L)'
;MVANITNDISLLRQIREGNEDAFKSLFETYFTPLCRFIYLHLDDKNVAEELAMDIFIYLWENRETFQIQLSLKAYLFQAAKNKCLNELRKKKETVGLDGVEVSTINTSVSTLETEELYRLIQEAVFSLPDKCRNIFLLSRSENLTNQEIARRLNISVKTVEGQITTALKKIKKILGDQYSYLWCSRCILIAITK
;
A
#
# COMPACT_ATOMS: atom_id res chain seq x y z
N MET A 1 5.64 -12.35 14.76
CA MET A 1 6.24 -12.24 13.42
C MET A 1 6.59 -13.58 12.78
N VAL A 2 7.07 -14.57 13.53
CA VAL A 2 7.48 -15.89 12.99
C VAL A 2 6.27 -16.74 12.53
N ALA A 3 5.15 -16.69 13.23
CA ALA A 3 3.95 -17.48 12.91
C ALA A 3 3.32 -17.18 11.52
N ASN A 4 3.37 -15.93 11.04
CA ASN A 4 2.81 -15.58 9.74
C ASN A 4 3.66 -16.09 8.57
N ILE A 5 4.99 -16.08 8.71
CA ILE A 5 5.90 -16.55 7.65
C ILE A 5 5.77 -18.05 7.43
N THR A 6 5.61 -18.82 8.51
CA THR A 6 5.43 -20.28 8.43
C THR A 6 4.11 -20.65 7.75
N ASN A 7 3.05 -19.88 8.00
CA ASN A 7 1.75 -20.06 7.36
C ASN A 7 1.78 -19.68 5.86
N ASP A 8 2.46 -18.59 5.51
CA ASP A 8 2.64 -18.17 4.11
C ASP A 8 3.41 -19.22 3.29
N ILE A 9 4.46 -19.81 3.86
CA ILE A 9 5.25 -20.86 3.19
C ILE A 9 4.42 -22.13 2.95
N SER A 10 3.64 -22.55 3.96
CA SER A 10 2.76 -23.72 3.84
C SER A 10 1.67 -23.49 2.78
N LEU A 11 1.05 -22.31 2.78
CA LEU A 11 0.02 -21.93 1.83
C LEU A 11 0.57 -21.90 0.39
N LEU A 12 1.74 -21.28 0.20
CA LEU A 12 2.40 -21.26 -1.11
C LEU A 12 2.78 -22.63 -1.64
N ARG A 13 3.21 -23.54 -0.77
CA ARG A 13 3.49 -24.91 -1.16
C ARG A 13 2.23 -25.60 -1.68
N GLN A 14 1.13 -25.50 -0.97
CA GLN A 14 -0.15 -26.07 -1.40
C GLN A 14 -0.63 -25.46 -2.74
N ILE A 15 -0.49 -24.14 -2.93
CA ILE A 15 -0.82 -23.49 -4.19
C ILE A 15 0.05 -23.99 -5.33
N ARG A 16 1.35 -24.24 -5.11
CA ARG A 16 2.25 -24.85 -6.11
C ARG A 16 1.83 -26.25 -6.51
N GLU A 17 1.32 -27.01 -5.56
CA GLU A 17 0.79 -28.37 -5.76
C GLU A 17 -0.59 -28.36 -6.46
N GLY A 18 -1.12 -27.17 -6.80
CA GLY A 18 -2.40 -26.99 -7.49
C GLY A 18 -3.62 -27.08 -6.56
N ASN A 19 -3.45 -26.89 -5.25
CA ASN A 19 -4.56 -26.92 -4.30
C ASN A 19 -5.44 -25.68 -4.47
N GLU A 20 -6.65 -25.86 -5.03
CA GLU A 20 -7.61 -24.80 -5.29
C GLU A 20 -8.18 -24.19 -4.01
N ASP A 21 -8.37 -24.96 -2.94
CA ASP A 21 -8.88 -24.45 -1.66
C ASP A 21 -7.87 -23.51 -0.99
N ALA A 22 -6.59 -23.84 -1.08
CA ALA A 22 -5.51 -22.96 -0.62
C ALA A 22 -5.47 -21.66 -1.41
N PHE A 23 -5.65 -21.72 -2.73
CA PHE A 23 -5.71 -20.53 -3.58
C PHE A 23 -6.98 -19.71 -3.30
N LYS A 24 -8.12 -20.34 -3.13
CA LYS A 24 -9.39 -19.69 -2.77
C LYS A 24 -9.25 -18.94 -1.44
N SER A 25 -8.67 -19.56 -0.42
CA SER A 25 -8.41 -18.92 0.87
C SER A 25 -7.52 -17.68 0.74
N LEU A 26 -6.48 -17.76 -0.10
CA LEU A 26 -5.62 -16.62 -0.44
C LEU A 26 -6.42 -15.50 -1.11
N PHE A 27 -7.23 -15.86 -2.11
CA PHE A 27 -8.07 -14.91 -2.85
C PHE A 27 -9.05 -14.20 -1.92
N GLU A 28 -9.82 -14.93 -1.13
CA GLU A 28 -10.78 -14.37 -0.17
C GLU A 28 -10.13 -13.42 0.84
N THR A 29 -8.90 -13.74 1.26
CA THR A 29 -8.16 -12.93 2.23
C THR A 29 -7.64 -11.63 1.64
N TYR A 30 -7.17 -11.64 0.38
CA TYR A 30 -6.41 -10.51 -0.16
C TYR A 30 -7.07 -9.77 -1.33
N PHE A 31 -8.11 -10.31 -1.98
CA PHE A 31 -8.73 -9.67 -3.14
C PHE A 31 -9.32 -8.30 -2.79
N THR A 32 -10.23 -8.25 -1.81
CA THR A 32 -10.84 -6.98 -1.40
C THR A 32 -9.81 -5.95 -0.90
N PRO A 33 -8.84 -6.31 -0.04
CA PRO A 33 -7.74 -5.41 0.32
C PRO A 33 -6.93 -4.89 -0.87
N LEU A 34 -6.66 -5.72 -1.89
CA LEU A 34 -5.94 -5.29 -3.10
C LEU A 34 -6.77 -4.35 -3.96
N CYS A 35 -8.05 -4.64 -4.17
CA CYS A 35 -8.97 -3.74 -4.88
C CYS A 35 -9.01 -2.36 -4.21
N ARG A 36 -9.16 -2.30 -2.89
CA ARG A 36 -9.14 -1.04 -2.12
C ARG A 36 -7.81 -0.30 -2.28
N PHE A 37 -6.69 -1.04 -2.22
CA PHE A 37 -5.37 -0.46 -2.42
C PHE A 37 -5.21 0.17 -3.81
N ILE A 38 -5.61 -0.53 -4.87
CA ILE A 38 -5.51 -0.07 -6.26
C ILE A 38 -6.47 1.11 -6.48
N TYR A 39 -7.69 1.03 -5.97
CA TYR A 39 -8.68 2.09 -6.04
C TYR A 39 -8.17 3.41 -5.47
N LEU A 40 -7.51 3.38 -4.30
CA LEU A 40 -6.88 4.56 -3.69
C LEU A 40 -5.81 5.23 -4.58
N HIS A 41 -5.26 4.51 -5.57
CA HIS A 41 -4.24 5.04 -6.48
C HIS A 41 -4.80 5.51 -7.81
N LEU A 42 -5.85 4.86 -8.32
CA LEU A 42 -6.35 5.07 -9.68
C LEU A 42 -7.73 5.71 -9.72
N ASP A 43 -8.45 5.71 -8.60
CA ASP A 43 -9.82 6.24 -8.44
C ASP A 43 -10.82 5.69 -9.47
N ASP A 44 -10.65 4.41 -9.83
CA ASP A 44 -11.51 3.68 -10.76
C ASP A 44 -11.73 2.27 -10.24
N LYS A 45 -12.98 1.97 -9.88
CA LYS A 45 -13.35 0.69 -9.26
C LYS A 45 -13.19 -0.48 -10.22
N ASN A 46 -13.58 -0.31 -11.48
CA ASN A 46 -13.52 -1.38 -12.48
C ASN A 46 -12.06 -1.73 -12.79
N VAL A 47 -11.23 -0.72 -12.99
CA VAL A 47 -9.78 -0.90 -13.19
C VAL A 47 -9.14 -1.51 -11.94
N ALA A 48 -9.58 -1.15 -10.74
CA ALA A 48 -9.05 -1.73 -9.50
C ALA A 48 -9.36 -3.23 -9.38
N GLU A 49 -10.58 -3.64 -9.70
CA GLU A 49 -11.00 -5.04 -9.69
C GLU A 49 -10.27 -5.85 -10.78
N GLU A 50 -10.14 -5.30 -11.99
CA GLU A 50 -9.41 -5.90 -13.10
C GLU A 50 -7.94 -6.14 -12.75
N LEU A 51 -7.24 -5.10 -12.28
CA LEU A 51 -5.83 -5.21 -11.94
C LEU A 51 -5.57 -6.13 -10.73
N ALA A 52 -6.48 -6.18 -9.78
CA ALA A 52 -6.42 -7.13 -8.67
C ALA A 52 -6.59 -8.56 -9.16
N MET A 53 -7.58 -8.82 -10.02
CA MET A 53 -7.82 -10.12 -10.61
C MET A 53 -6.62 -10.62 -11.41
N ASP A 54 -6.03 -9.77 -12.24
CA ASP A 54 -4.83 -10.05 -13.00
C ASP A 54 -3.64 -10.53 -12.13
N ILE A 55 -3.51 -10.01 -10.91
CA ILE A 55 -2.46 -10.45 -9.99
C ILE A 55 -2.68 -11.89 -9.56
N PHE A 56 -3.92 -12.27 -9.28
CA PHE A 56 -4.27 -13.63 -8.88
C PHE A 56 -4.17 -14.61 -10.05
N ILE A 57 -4.62 -14.22 -11.24
CA ILE A 57 -4.47 -15.03 -12.46
C ILE A 57 -2.99 -15.31 -12.72
N TYR A 58 -2.15 -14.27 -12.73
CA TYR A 58 -0.71 -14.41 -12.88
C TYR A 58 -0.08 -15.34 -11.86
N LEU A 59 -0.49 -15.22 -10.60
CA LEU A 59 0.02 -16.07 -9.52
C LEU A 59 -0.37 -17.55 -9.73
N TRP A 60 -1.60 -17.82 -10.16
CA TRP A 60 -2.08 -19.16 -10.42
C TRP A 60 -1.40 -19.79 -11.64
N GLU A 61 -1.29 -19.06 -12.73
CA GLU A 61 -0.65 -19.52 -13.96
C GLU A 61 0.83 -19.85 -13.77
N ASN A 62 1.53 -19.04 -12.95
CA ASN A 62 2.96 -19.20 -12.70
C ASN A 62 3.27 -19.91 -11.38
N ARG A 63 2.29 -20.57 -10.74
CA ARG A 63 2.41 -21.16 -9.40
C ARG A 63 3.59 -22.11 -9.21
N GLU A 64 3.97 -22.83 -10.25
CA GLU A 64 5.05 -23.82 -10.20
C GLU A 64 6.44 -23.18 -10.10
N THR A 65 6.65 -22.09 -10.84
CA THR A 65 7.92 -21.37 -10.92
C THR A 65 8.06 -20.23 -9.93
N PHE A 66 6.95 -19.88 -9.29
CA PHE A 66 6.86 -18.71 -8.45
C PHE A 66 7.67 -18.82 -7.16
N GLN A 67 8.63 -17.92 -6.97
CA GLN A 67 9.45 -17.85 -5.76
C GLN A 67 9.20 -16.53 -5.04
N ILE A 68 8.78 -16.61 -3.77
CA ILE A 68 8.62 -15.43 -2.92
C ILE A 68 9.81 -15.37 -1.96
N GLN A 69 10.59 -14.33 -2.05
CA GLN A 69 11.71 -14.05 -1.14
C GLN A 69 11.25 -13.33 0.14
N LEU A 70 10.07 -12.70 0.10
CA LEU A 70 9.44 -11.95 1.19
C LEU A 70 8.14 -12.64 1.62
N SER A 71 7.32 -11.99 2.43
CA SER A 71 5.97 -12.48 2.72
C SER A 71 5.07 -12.40 1.48
N LEU A 72 4.13 -13.33 1.36
CA LEU A 72 3.12 -13.38 0.29
C LEU A 72 2.34 -12.06 0.21
N LYS A 73 1.97 -11.50 1.35
CA LYS A 73 1.34 -10.18 1.45
C LYS A 73 2.19 -9.08 0.81
N ALA A 74 3.48 -9.00 1.17
CA ALA A 74 4.38 -7.98 0.61
C ALA A 74 4.48 -8.09 -0.91
N TYR A 75 4.53 -9.32 -1.44
CA TYR A 75 4.53 -9.56 -2.88
C TYR A 75 3.25 -9.04 -3.55
N LEU A 76 2.08 -9.41 -3.05
CA LEU A 76 0.79 -9.02 -3.63
C LEU A 76 0.64 -7.49 -3.70
N PHE A 77 0.97 -6.78 -2.62
CA PHE A 77 0.88 -5.33 -2.60
C PHE A 77 1.96 -4.64 -3.44
N GLN A 78 3.14 -5.24 -3.58
CA GLN A 78 4.17 -4.75 -4.50
C GLN A 78 3.74 -4.93 -5.97
N ALA A 79 3.13 -6.06 -6.31
CA ALA A 79 2.55 -6.31 -7.64
C ALA A 79 1.45 -5.30 -7.96
N ALA A 80 0.53 -5.06 -7.01
CA ALA A 80 -0.52 -4.06 -7.14
C ALA A 80 0.05 -2.65 -7.38
N LYS A 81 1.06 -2.25 -6.61
CA LYS A 81 1.75 -0.97 -6.80
C LYS A 81 2.36 -0.84 -8.20
N ASN A 82 3.04 -1.88 -8.67
CA ASN A 82 3.65 -1.88 -10.00
C ASN A 82 2.59 -1.75 -11.11
N LYS A 83 1.45 -2.47 -10.99
CA LYS A 83 0.33 -2.34 -11.93
C LYS A 83 -0.26 -0.93 -11.92
N CYS A 84 -0.47 -0.32 -10.75
CA CYS A 84 -0.93 1.07 -10.65
C CYS A 84 0.03 2.04 -11.36
N LEU A 85 1.34 1.90 -11.16
CA LEU A 85 2.33 2.76 -11.81
C LEU A 85 2.32 2.61 -13.32
N ASN A 86 2.16 1.39 -13.83
CA ASN A 86 2.06 1.14 -15.26
C ASN A 86 0.79 1.76 -15.85
N GLU A 87 -0.34 1.63 -15.16
CA GLU A 87 -1.61 2.21 -15.61
C GLU A 87 -1.56 3.75 -15.63
N LEU A 88 -0.97 4.37 -14.62
CA LEU A 88 -0.74 5.81 -14.59
C LEU A 88 0.19 6.29 -15.72
N ARG A 89 1.18 5.49 -16.12
CA ARG A 89 2.05 5.79 -17.29
C ARG A 89 1.26 5.73 -18.59
N LYS A 90 0.46 4.69 -18.81
CA LYS A 90 -0.40 4.57 -20.00
C LYS A 90 -1.36 5.76 -20.12
N LYS A 91 -2.00 6.16 -19.02
CA LYS A 91 -2.89 7.34 -19.00
C LYS A 91 -2.16 8.63 -19.37
N LYS A 92 -0.88 8.79 -19.01
CA LYS A 92 -0.06 9.94 -19.43
C LYS A 92 0.32 9.90 -20.90
N GLU A 93 0.57 8.74 -21.46
CA GLU A 93 0.94 8.57 -22.87
C GLU A 93 -0.27 8.79 -23.81
N THR A 94 -1.49 8.43 -23.36
CA THR A 94 -2.73 8.63 -24.12
C THR A 94 -3.24 10.07 -24.10
N VAL A 95 -2.90 10.85 -23.08
CA VAL A 95 -3.18 12.29 -23.02
C VAL A 95 -1.92 13.01 -23.53
N GLY A 96 -1.81 13.15 -24.86
CA GLY A 96 -0.64 13.72 -25.55
C GLY A 96 -0.07 14.97 -24.91
N LEU A 97 1.25 15.01 -24.84
CA LEU A 97 2.17 16.10 -24.51
C LEU A 97 1.55 17.49 -24.56
N ASP A 98 1.04 17.96 -23.43
CA ASP A 98 1.17 19.36 -23.01
C ASP A 98 0.64 19.47 -21.57
N GLY A 99 1.57 19.73 -20.66
CA GLY A 99 1.42 20.48 -19.41
C GLY A 99 0.11 20.37 -18.61
N VAL A 100 -0.43 19.17 -18.38
CA VAL A 100 -1.47 19.03 -17.36
C VAL A 100 -0.79 18.67 -16.06
N GLU A 101 -0.65 19.68 -15.19
CA GLU A 101 -0.56 19.44 -13.75
C GLU A 101 -1.56 18.34 -13.40
N VAL A 102 -1.14 17.35 -12.62
CA VAL A 102 -2.03 16.34 -12.06
C VAL A 102 -3.03 17.10 -11.19
N SER A 103 -4.06 17.64 -11.84
CA SER A 103 -5.21 18.20 -11.19
C SER A 103 -5.71 17.12 -10.24
N THR A 104 -5.78 17.44 -9.00
CA THR A 104 -6.54 16.76 -7.97
C THR A 104 -7.87 16.34 -8.59
N ILE A 105 -7.97 15.08 -9.05
CA ILE A 105 -9.22 14.58 -9.60
C ILE A 105 -10.21 14.60 -8.45
N ASN A 106 -11.16 15.50 -8.53
CA ASN A 106 -12.28 15.58 -7.61
C ASN A 106 -13.03 14.26 -7.64
N THR A 107 -12.78 13.42 -6.66
CA THR A 107 -13.44 12.16 -6.42
C THR A 107 -14.85 12.44 -5.96
N SER A 108 -15.80 12.38 -6.86
CA SER A 108 -17.23 12.56 -6.55
C SER A 108 -17.93 11.26 -6.14
N VAL A 109 -17.20 10.20 -5.82
CA VAL A 109 -17.76 8.98 -5.22
C VAL A 109 -16.80 8.49 -4.13
N SER A 110 -16.71 9.27 -3.04
CA SER A 110 -16.15 8.72 -1.82
C SER A 110 -17.21 7.81 -1.22
N THR A 111 -16.97 6.52 -1.20
CA THR A 111 -17.79 5.63 -0.39
C THR A 111 -17.58 6.01 1.07
N LEU A 112 -18.65 5.97 1.89
CA LEU A 112 -18.61 6.22 3.34
C LEU A 112 -17.41 5.53 4.02
N GLU A 113 -17.06 4.31 3.57
CA GLU A 113 -15.90 3.55 4.03
C GLU A 113 -14.56 4.25 3.73
N THR A 114 -14.45 4.94 2.61
CA THR A 114 -13.22 5.66 2.21
C THR A 114 -13.04 6.92 3.07
N GLU A 115 -14.12 7.65 3.32
CA GLU A 115 -14.12 8.84 4.18
C GLU A 115 -13.77 8.47 5.63
N GLU A 116 -14.36 7.40 6.14
CA GLU A 116 -14.04 6.90 7.48
C GLU A 116 -12.58 6.48 7.60
N LEU A 117 -12.05 5.81 6.58
CA LEU A 117 -10.64 5.44 6.53
C LEU A 117 -9.73 6.68 6.53
N TYR A 118 -10.03 7.70 5.73
CA TYR A 118 -9.28 8.97 5.73
C TYR A 118 -9.29 9.62 7.11
N ARG A 119 -10.45 9.68 7.74
CA ARG A 119 -10.60 10.22 9.09
C ARG A 119 -9.74 9.46 10.10
N LEU A 120 -9.80 8.13 10.09
CA LEU A 120 -9.00 7.28 10.97
C LEU A 120 -7.49 7.46 10.77
N ILE A 121 -7.03 7.59 9.52
CA ILE A 121 -5.63 7.86 9.22
C ILE A 121 -5.21 9.23 9.76
N GLN A 122 -6.02 10.26 9.55
CA GLN A 122 -5.73 11.58 10.08
C GLN A 122 -5.67 11.58 11.61
N GLU A 123 -6.66 10.99 12.28
CA GLU A 123 -6.66 10.85 13.74
C GLU A 123 -5.42 10.12 14.25
N ALA A 124 -5.03 9.03 13.57
CA ALA A 124 -3.83 8.27 13.90
C ALA A 124 -2.55 9.10 13.75
N VAL A 125 -2.44 9.90 12.71
CA VAL A 125 -1.29 10.81 12.49
C VAL A 125 -1.29 11.94 13.51
N PHE A 126 -2.44 12.54 13.79
CA PHE A 126 -2.55 13.59 14.83
C PHE A 126 -2.25 13.08 16.25
N SER A 127 -2.48 11.80 16.52
CA SER A 127 -2.14 11.19 17.82
C SER A 127 -0.64 10.95 18.03
N LEU A 128 0.19 11.12 16.99
CA LEU A 128 1.64 11.00 17.11
C LEU A 128 2.22 12.18 17.91
N PRO A 129 3.28 11.95 18.73
CA PRO A 129 4.04 13.04 19.32
C PRO A 129 4.58 14.00 18.24
N ASP A 130 4.63 15.32 18.55
CA ASP A 130 4.92 16.35 17.54
C ASP A 130 6.22 16.11 16.75
N LYS A 131 7.30 15.72 17.41
CA LYS A 131 8.58 15.40 16.75
C LYS A 131 8.44 14.20 15.80
N CYS A 132 7.73 13.17 16.25
CA CYS A 132 7.49 11.95 15.46
C CYS A 132 6.59 12.26 14.25
N ARG A 133 5.51 13.04 14.47
CA ARG A 133 4.59 13.50 13.43
C ARG A 133 5.30 14.31 12.37
N ASN A 134 6.11 15.30 12.77
CA ASN A 134 6.86 16.15 11.84
C ASN A 134 7.78 15.31 10.93
N ILE A 135 8.59 14.42 11.51
CA ILE A 135 9.46 13.52 10.74
C ILE A 135 8.66 12.64 9.78
N PHE A 136 7.53 12.11 10.25
CA PHE A 136 6.64 11.27 9.45
C PHE A 136 6.05 12.05 8.26
N LEU A 137 5.56 13.28 8.49
CA LEU A 137 5.03 14.15 7.45
C LEU A 137 6.09 14.55 6.43
N LEU A 138 7.29 14.93 6.85
CA LEU A 138 8.41 15.23 5.94
C LEU A 138 8.73 14.04 5.02
N SER A 139 8.71 12.84 5.57
CA SER A 139 8.96 11.62 4.80
C SER A 139 7.82 11.27 3.83
N ARG A 140 6.58 11.61 4.15
CA ARG A 140 5.39 11.19 3.38
C ARG A 140 4.84 12.28 2.49
N SER A 141 4.68 13.49 2.99
CA SER A 141 4.10 14.61 2.24
C SER A 141 5.13 15.30 1.35
N GLU A 142 6.36 15.48 1.84
CA GLU A 142 7.43 16.13 1.06
C GLU A 142 8.33 15.12 0.31
N ASN A 143 8.08 13.81 0.45
CA ASN A 143 8.88 12.72 -0.16
C ASN A 143 10.39 12.79 0.11
N LEU A 144 10.80 13.40 1.22
CA LEU A 144 12.20 13.51 1.59
C LEU A 144 12.77 12.15 2.00
N THR A 145 14.01 11.90 1.62
CA THR A 145 14.77 10.74 2.08
C THR A 145 15.17 10.90 3.55
N ASN A 146 15.46 9.80 4.23
CA ASN A 146 15.91 9.83 5.62
C ASN A 146 17.16 10.71 5.82
N GLN A 147 18.03 10.77 4.81
CA GLN A 147 19.23 11.61 4.83
C GLN A 147 18.90 13.12 4.74
N GLU A 148 17.94 13.48 3.90
CA GLU A 148 17.47 14.86 3.74
C GLU A 148 16.77 15.35 5.00
N ILE A 149 15.90 14.51 5.57
CA ILE A 149 15.23 14.80 6.84
C ILE A 149 16.25 14.98 7.97
N ALA A 150 17.22 14.08 8.06
CA ALA A 150 18.29 14.15 9.04
C ALA A 150 19.09 15.46 8.96
N ARG A 151 19.45 15.89 7.73
CA ARG A 151 20.13 17.18 7.48
C ARG A 151 19.23 18.37 7.83
N ARG A 152 17.96 18.35 7.38
CA ARG A 152 17.00 19.45 7.61
C ARG A 152 16.70 19.68 9.08
N LEU A 153 16.63 18.60 9.87
CA LEU A 153 16.31 18.66 11.29
C LEU A 153 17.55 18.63 12.22
N ASN A 154 18.77 18.54 11.63
CA ASN A 154 20.03 18.40 12.34
C ASN A 154 20.04 17.25 13.38
N ILE A 155 19.58 16.06 12.94
CA ILE A 155 19.53 14.82 13.74
C ILE A 155 20.20 13.68 12.98
N SER A 156 20.46 12.55 13.65
CA SER A 156 21.04 11.38 12.99
C SER A 156 20.02 10.67 12.09
N VAL A 157 20.49 10.06 10.99
CA VAL A 157 19.65 9.21 10.12
C VAL A 157 18.99 8.08 10.93
N LYS A 158 19.70 7.50 11.87
CA LYS A 158 19.20 6.47 12.78
C LYS A 158 18.05 6.99 13.65
N THR A 159 18.09 8.25 14.07
CA THR A 159 16.99 8.88 14.80
C THR A 159 15.76 9.02 13.90
N VAL A 160 15.90 9.44 12.65
CA VAL A 160 14.82 9.54 11.67
C VAL A 160 14.15 8.17 11.47
N GLU A 161 14.94 7.13 11.22
CA GLU A 161 14.45 5.75 11.04
C GLU A 161 13.68 5.24 12.27
N GLY A 162 14.20 5.50 13.46
CA GLY A 162 13.54 5.16 14.72
C GLY A 162 12.19 5.87 14.90
N GLN A 163 12.12 7.15 14.55
CA GLN A 163 10.88 7.93 14.62
C GLN A 163 9.85 7.46 13.58
N ILE A 164 10.25 7.20 12.34
CA ILE A 164 9.38 6.64 11.31
C ILE A 164 8.86 5.26 11.73
N THR A 165 9.72 4.39 12.27
CA THR A 165 9.31 3.07 12.78
C THR A 165 8.29 3.20 13.91
N THR A 166 8.50 4.15 14.82
CA THR A 166 7.59 4.42 15.94
C THR A 166 6.25 4.96 15.44
N ALA A 167 6.26 5.89 14.49
CA ALA A 167 5.06 6.41 13.85
C ALA A 167 4.24 5.27 13.23
N LEU A 168 4.89 4.47 12.41
CA LEU A 168 4.26 3.33 11.75
C LEU A 168 3.64 2.35 12.77
N LYS A 169 4.32 1.99 13.83
CA LYS A 169 3.78 1.09 14.87
C LYS A 169 2.54 1.66 15.54
N LYS A 170 2.53 2.97 15.86
CA LYS A 170 1.39 3.63 16.47
C LYS A 170 0.19 3.73 15.55
N ILE A 171 0.40 4.16 14.32
CA ILE A 171 -0.64 4.22 13.29
C ILE A 171 -1.25 2.82 13.09
N LYS A 172 -0.42 1.77 12.99
CA LYS A 172 -0.89 0.39 12.90
C LYS A 172 -1.80 0.01 14.07
N LYS A 173 -1.43 0.35 15.27
CA LYS A 173 -2.22 0.02 16.45
C LYS A 173 -3.62 0.65 16.39
N ILE A 174 -3.74 1.85 15.83
CA ILE A 174 -5.01 2.58 15.73
C ILE A 174 -5.86 2.05 14.58
N LEU A 175 -5.26 1.84 13.42
CA LEU A 175 -5.98 1.37 12.22
C LEU A 175 -6.39 -0.10 12.31
N GLY A 176 -5.75 -0.89 13.18
CA GLY A 176 -6.01 -2.34 13.28
C GLY A 176 -5.52 -3.14 12.08
N ASP A 177 -5.74 -4.46 12.13
CA ASP A 177 -5.26 -5.36 11.08
C ASP A 177 -6.09 -5.29 9.79
N GLN A 178 -7.33 -4.84 9.87
CA GLN A 178 -8.20 -4.67 8.70
C GLN A 178 -7.67 -3.69 7.66
N TYR A 179 -6.90 -2.68 8.09
CA TYR A 179 -6.26 -1.70 7.21
C TYR A 179 -4.76 -1.96 7.00
N SER A 180 -4.32 -3.18 7.28
CA SER A 180 -2.89 -3.55 7.19
C SER A 180 -2.31 -3.43 5.78
N TYR A 181 -3.14 -3.34 4.73
CA TYR A 181 -2.74 -3.11 3.34
C TYR A 181 -2.24 -1.68 3.08
N LEU A 182 -2.60 -0.69 3.92
CA LEU A 182 -2.12 0.69 3.80
C LEU A 182 -0.63 0.86 4.14
N TRP A 183 0.03 -0.18 4.61
CA TRP A 183 1.46 -0.14 4.98
C TRP A 183 2.41 0.03 3.81
N CYS A 184 1.95 -0.16 2.58
CA CYS A 184 2.75 0.17 1.42
C CYS A 184 2.84 1.70 1.31
N SER A 185 4.02 2.21 1.41
CA SER A 185 4.47 3.57 1.75
C SER A 185 3.77 4.80 1.14
N ARG A 186 2.89 4.63 0.17
CA ARG A 186 2.22 5.74 -0.53
C ARG A 186 0.74 5.94 -0.17
N CYS A 187 0.05 4.94 0.36
CA CYS A 187 -1.38 5.09 0.68
C CYS A 187 -1.65 6.06 1.83
N ILE A 188 -0.73 6.12 2.80
CA ILE A 188 -0.80 7.09 3.88
C ILE A 188 -0.58 8.52 3.35
N LEU A 189 0.17 8.68 2.24
CA LEU A 189 0.42 9.97 1.62
C LEU A 189 -0.87 10.60 1.07
N ILE A 190 -1.65 9.82 0.32
CA ILE A 190 -2.90 10.29 -0.31
C ILE A 190 -3.92 10.71 0.76
N ALA A 191 -3.93 10.03 1.90
CA ALA A 191 -4.83 10.34 3.01
C ALA A 191 -4.42 11.57 3.84
N ILE A 192 -3.18 12.06 3.72
CA ILE A 192 -2.67 13.22 4.48
C ILE A 192 -2.71 14.50 3.63
N THR A 193 -2.73 14.39 2.30
CA THR A 193 -2.65 15.54 1.37
C THR A 193 -4.00 16.02 0.84
N LYS A 194 -5.11 15.40 1.24
CA LYS A 194 -6.48 15.92 1.09
C LYS A 194 -6.95 16.55 2.39
#